data_3092cdb5dc23b6d160c4b9e72ccac9e2
#
_entry.id   3092cdb5dc23b6d160c4b9e72ccac9e2
#
_cell.length_a   1.000
_cell.length_b   1.000
_cell.length_c   1.000
_cell.angle_alpha   90.00
_cell.angle_beta   90.00
_cell.angle_gamma   90.00
#
_symmetry.space_group_name_H-M   'P 1'
#
loop_
_entity.id
_entity.type
_entity.pdbx_description
1 polymer ?
#
loop_
_entity_poly.entity_id
_entity_poly.type
_entity_poly.pdbx_seq_one_letter_code
_entity_poly.pdbx_strand_id
1 'polypeptide(L)'
;MKHLSLFAFLFVATLPISAQTALTITSEPNAIVWIDEIRRGITDASGKLALTKVSPGRHSVRVRASGFKEATLPLLPGRRTLDVKLVATTDEAELLFQQAEVARESARDDAALEKAGDLYREALKLRATNPAAHVGLARVLMSLNQFKEAHAEIEAARGAKPAYAEASAVEGRIYREEAFTDDAIRSFRRAIREGGGVQPEALVGLAKVLEDKGQFAEAIVEYRKALTQLSDSEPVIYQMLGAAYERVEKPKDAVVAYEKYLELAPNGSYAAAIRSILTQLKREAAGEQIIP
;
A
#
# COMPACT_ATOMS: atom_id res chain seq x y z
N MET A 1 -25.74 -54.45 -37.68
CA MET A 1 -24.64 -53.84 -36.99
C MET A 1 -24.94 -52.32 -36.97
N LYS A 2 -25.36 -51.80 -35.81
CA LYS A 2 -25.76 -50.40 -35.67
C LYS A 2 -24.60 -49.65 -35.00
N HIS A 3 -23.98 -48.70 -35.71
CA HIS A 3 -22.93 -47.83 -35.17
C HIS A 3 -23.57 -46.72 -34.35
N LEU A 4 -23.32 -46.73 -33.04
CA LEU A 4 -23.72 -45.65 -32.10
C LEU A 4 -22.57 -44.67 -32.03
N SER A 5 -22.70 -43.49 -32.66
CA SER A 5 -21.73 -42.40 -32.55
C SER A 5 -22.00 -41.63 -31.28
N LEU A 6 -21.04 -41.67 -30.35
CA LEU A 6 -21.06 -40.91 -29.10
C LEU A 6 -20.51 -39.52 -29.37
N PHE A 7 -21.37 -38.48 -29.40
CA PHE A 7 -20.96 -37.09 -29.45
C PHE A 7 -20.61 -36.65 -28.03
N ALA A 8 -19.32 -36.43 -27.74
CA ALA A 8 -18.87 -35.82 -26.51
C ALA A 8 -19.03 -34.29 -26.63
N PHE A 9 -19.98 -33.73 -25.89
CA PHE A 9 -20.12 -32.29 -25.73
C PHE A 9 -19.03 -31.76 -24.76
N LEU A 10 -18.04 -31.06 -25.30
CA LEU A 10 -17.03 -30.35 -24.50
C LEU A 10 -17.68 -29.10 -23.92
N PHE A 11 -18.05 -29.11 -22.65
CA PHE A 11 -18.54 -27.94 -21.92
C PHE A 11 -17.34 -27.06 -21.59
N VAL A 12 -17.07 -26.04 -22.41
CA VAL A 12 -16.08 -24.98 -22.08
C VAL A 12 -16.74 -24.06 -21.05
N ALA A 13 -16.43 -24.29 -19.79
CA ALA A 13 -16.80 -23.36 -18.73
C ALA A 13 -16.04 -22.05 -18.93
N THR A 14 -16.66 -21.04 -19.53
CA THR A 14 -16.16 -19.67 -19.53
C THR A 14 -16.28 -19.11 -18.11
N LEU A 15 -15.14 -19.07 -17.40
CA LEU A 15 -15.07 -18.32 -16.15
C LEU A 15 -15.41 -16.84 -16.47
N PRO A 16 -16.32 -16.20 -15.73
CA PRO A 16 -16.62 -14.81 -15.95
C PRO A 16 -15.34 -14.01 -15.68
N ILE A 17 -14.80 -13.34 -16.70
CA ILE A 17 -13.79 -12.31 -16.53
C ILE A 17 -14.46 -11.23 -15.67
N SER A 18 -14.06 -11.16 -14.43
CA SER A 18 -14.59 -10.20 -13.45
C SER A 18 -14.18 -8.79 -13.91
N ALA A 19 -15.08 -8.09 -14.59
CA ALA A 19 -14.82 -6.78 -15.15
C ALA A 19 -14.58 -5.78 -14.01
N GLN A 20 -13.39 -5.17 -13.99
CA GLN A 20 -13.09 -4.04 -13.13
C GLN A 20 -14.05 -2.90 -13.46
N THR A 21 -14.62 -2.27 -12.44
CA THR A 21 -15.65 -1.24 -12.61
C THR A 21 -15.05 0.13 -12.28
N ALA A 22 -15.34 1.14 -13.11
CA ALA A 22 -15.05 2.52 -12.78
C ALA A 22 -15.97 2.98 -11.64
N LEU A 23 -15.40 3.73 -10.67
CA LEU A 23 -16.11 4.27 -9.51
C LEU A 23 -15.80 5.76 -9.37
N THR A 24 -16.83 6.57 -9.20
CA THR A 24 -16.69 7.98 -8.80
C THR A 24 -17.12 8.12 -7.34
N ILE A 25 -16.24 8.66 -6.51
CA ILE A 25 -16.53 9.00 -5.12
C ILE A 25 -16.68 10.52 -5.02
N THR A 26 -17.75 10.96 -4.36
CA THR A 26 -18.00 12.39 -4.12
C THR A 26 -17.98 12.63 -2.61
N SER A 27 -17.26 13.65 -2.17
CA SER A 27 -17.17 14.08 -0.76
C SER A 27 -16.70 15.54 -0.69
N GLU A 28 -16.15 15.96 0.46
CA GLU A 28 -15.52 17.26 0.63
C GLU A 28 -14.29 17.40 -0.29
N PRO A 29 -13.95 18.63 -0.75
CA PRO A 29 -12.70 18.88 -1.47
C PRO A 29 -11.47 18.46 -0.66
N ASN A 30 -10.46 17.94 -1.35
CA ASN A 30 -9.21 17.45 -0.74
C ASN A 30 -9.40 16.33 0.30
N ALA A 31 -10.51 15.61 0.26
CA ALA A 31 -10.75 14.46 1.11
C ALA A 31 -9.90 13.26 0.66
N ILE A 32 -9.20 12.63 1.60
CA ILE A 32 -8.43 11.41 1.34
C ILE A 32 -9.40 10.23 1.34
N VAL A 33 -9.25 9.36 0.35
CA VAL A 33 -10.11 8.20 0.17
C VAL A 33 -9.30 6.91 0.24
N TRP A 34 -9.78 5.97 1.06
CA TRP A 34 -9.29 4.60 1.11
C TRP A 34 -10.39 3.63 0.68
N ILE A 35 -10.02 2.56 -0.01
CA ILE A 35 -10.87 1.38 -0.25
C ILE A 35 -10.14 0.18 0.34
N ASP A 36 -10.79 -0.54 1.26
CA ASP A 36 -10.22 -1.66 2.02
C ASP A 36 -8.87 -1.30 2.66
N GLU A 37 -8.83 -0.12 3.33
CA GLU A 37 -7.66 0.48 3.97
C GLU A 37 -6.51 0.85 3.00
N ILE A 38 -6.68 0.69 1.70
CA ILE A 38 -5.72 1.12 0.68
C ILE A 38 -6.06 2.54 0.22
N ARG A 39 -5.14 3.49 0.38
CA ARG A 39 -5.30 4.86 -0.12
C ARG A 39 -5.41 4.85 -1.63
N ARG A 40 -6.53 5.37 -2.15
CA ARG A 40 -6.82 5.41 -3.59
C ARG A 40 -6.64 6.79 -4.21
N GLY A 41 -6.57 7.83 -3.41
CA GLY A 41 -6.35 9.19 -3.87
C GLY A 41 -6.98 10.24 -2.98
N ILE A 42 -7.10 11.44 -3.55
CA ILE A 42 -7.68 12.62 -2.92
C ILE A 42 -8.74 13.18 -3.86
N THR A 43 -9.88 13.62 -3.33
CA THR A 43 -10.90 14.31 -4.11
C THR A 43 -10.37 15.63 -4.64
N ASP A 44 -10.77 16.01 -5.83
CA ASP A 44 -10.42 17.28 -6.46
C ASP A 44 -11.13 18.50 -5.80
N ALA A 45 -10.92 19.69 -6.35
CA ALA A 45 -11.56 20.92 -5.87
C ALA A 45 -13.10 20.89 -5.96
N SER A 46 -13.68 20.02 -6.80
CA SER A 46 -15.12 19.79 -6.89
C SER A 46 -15.63 18.69 -5.95
N GLY A 47 -14.73 18.14 -5.10
CA GLY A 47 -15.05 17.06 -4.18
C GLY A 47 -15.15 15.69 -4.85
N LYS A 48 -14.56 15.46 -6.02
CA LYS A 48 -14.69 14.20 -6.78
C LYS A 48 -13.36 13.47 -6.88
N LEU A 49 -13.43 12.14 -6.78
CA LEU A 49 -12.34 11.22 -7.11
C LEU A 49 -12.87 10.16 -8.08
N ALA A 50 -12.30 10.11 -9.28
CA ALA A 50 -12.62 9.10 -10.29
C ALA A 50 -11.57 7.97 -10.24
N LEU A 51 -12.02 6.75 -10.02
CA LEU A 51 -11.20 5.54 -10.02
C LEU A 51 -11.55 4.71 -11.25
N THR A 52 -10.57 4.40 -12.08
CA THR A 52 -10.78 3.66 -13.33
C THR A 52 -10.94 2.16 -13.08
N LYS A 53 -10.40 1.65 -11.97
CA LYS A 53 -10.35 0.23 -11.67
C LYS A 53 -10.62 -0.03 -10.19
N VAL A 54 -11.76 -0.63 -9.90
CA VAL A 54 -12.07 -1.21 -8.59
C VAL A 54 -12.41 -2.69 -8.82
N SER A 55 -11.86 -3.57 -8.00
CA SER A 55 -12.15 -5.00 -8.06
C SER A 55 -13.65 -5.24 -7.82
N PRO A 56 -14.23 -6.30 -8.41
CA PRO A 56 -15.61 -6.64 -8.11
C PRO A 56 -15.72 -7.18 -6.68
N GLY A 57 -16.87 -6.91 -6.04
CA GLY A 57 -17.13 -7.39 -4.70
C GLY A 57 -17.71 -6.30 -3.80
N ARG A 58 -17.76 -6.63 -2.51
CA ARG A 58 -18.11 -5.68 -1.45
C ARG A 58 -16.81 -5.09 -0.91
N HIS A 59 -16.76 -3.78 -0.78
CA HIS A 59 -15.61 -3.05 -0.24
C HIS A 59 -16.03 -2.15 0.92
N SER A 60 -15.06 -1.71 1.71
CA SER A 60 -15.20 -0.65 2.71
C SER A 60 -14.55 0.62 2.15
N VAL A 61 -15.29 1.72 2.09
CA VAL A 61 -14.75 3.02 1.67
C VAL A 61 -14.67 3.93 2.89
N ARG A 62 -13.45 4.36 3.20
CA ARG A 62 -13.15 5.30 4.29
C ARG A 62 -12.75 6.64 3.67
N VAL A 63 -13.32 7.72 4.21
CA VAL A 63 -13.07 9.09 3.72
C VAL A 63 -12.76 10.00 4.89
N ARG A 64 -11.68 10.78 4.78
CA ARG A 64 -11.26 11.79 5.75
C ARG A 64 -11.00 13.12 5.06
N ALA A 65 -11.55 14.20 5.62
CA ALA A 65 -11.22 15.57 5.23
C ALA A 65 -10.88 16.40 6.46
N SER A 66 -10.01 17.41 6.30
CA SER A 66 -9.63 18.31 7.39
C SER A 66 -10.85 19.07 7.92
N GLY A 67 -11.03 19.08 9.22
CA GLY A 67 -12.16 19.72 9.91
C GLY A 67 -13.44 18.89 9.95
N PHE A 68 -13.40 17.63 9.48
CA PHE A 68 -14.57 16.73 9.47
C PHE A 68 -14.29 15.44 10.21
N LYS A 69 -15.33 14.78 10.72
CA LYS A 69 -15.25 13.42 11.23
C LYS A 69 -15.05 12.45 10.09
N GLU A 70 -14.12 11.52 10.25
CA GLU A 70 -13.92 10.42 9.30
C GLU A 70 -15.20 9.59 9.16
N ALA A 71 -15.53 9.19 7.96
CA ALA A 71 -16.65 8.32 7.66
C ALA A 71 -16.20 7.04 6.95
N THR A 72 -16.81 5.92 7.32
CA THR A 72 -16.61 4.63 6.66
C THR A 72 -17.96 4.07 6.21
N LEU A 73 -18.07 3.77 4.91
CA LEU A 73 -19.29 3.27 4.29
C LEU A 73 -19.03 1.99 3.48
N PRO A 74 -19.99 1.07 3.41
CA PRO A 74 -19.89 -0.07 2.53
C PRO A 74 -20.11 0.34 1.06
N LEU A 75 -19.23 -0.11 0.17
CA LEU A 75 -19.43 -0.07 -1.27
C LEU A 75 -19.99 -1.43 -1.72
N LEU A 76 -21.22 -1.41 -2.21
CA LEU A 76 -21.87 -2.62 -2.70
C LEU A 76 -21.42 -2.97 -4.12
N PRO A 77 -21.43 -4.25 -4.51
CA PRO A 77 -21.07 -4.68 -5.86
C PRO A 77 -21.88 -3.95 -6.94
N GLY A 78 -21.22 -3.59 -8.04
CA GLY A 78 -21.86 -2.94 -9.20
C GLY A 78 -22.14 -1.44 -9.05
N ARG A 79 -21.88 -0.85 -7.88
CA ARG A 79 -21.97 0.61 -7.70
C ARG A 79 -20.88 1.31 -8.48
N ARG A 80 -21.29 2.36 -9.24
CA ARG A 80 -20.37 3.22 -10.00
C ARG A 80 -20.20 4.61 -9.39
N THR A 81 -21.02 4.94 -8.40
CA THR A 81 -20.96 6.22 -7.68
C THR A 81 -21.18 5.97 -6.19
N LEU A 82 -20.45 6.71 -5.35
CA LEU A 82 -20.63 6.73 -3.91
C LEU A 82 -20.54 8.18 -3.42
N ASP A 83 -21.61 8.66 -2.80
CA ASP A 83 -21.65 9.99 -2.19
C ASP A 83 -21.43 9.84 -0.68
N VAL A 84 -20.37 10.48 -0.16
CA VAL A 84 -19.95 10.41 1.23
C VAL A 84 -20.04 11.80 1.84
N LYS A 85 -21.11 12.04 2.60
CA LYS A 85 -21.29 13.30 3.33
C LYS A 85 -20.55 13.22 4.66
N LEU A 86 -19.57 14.07 4.84
CA LEU A 86 -18.86 14.18 6.10
C LEU A 86 -19.57 15.17 7.03
N VAL A 87 -19.39 14.98 8.34
CA VAL A 87 -19.93 15.85 9.38
C VAL A 87 -18.78 16.68 9.95
N ALA A 88 -18.88 18.00 9.93
CA ALA A 88 -17.90 18.88 10.51
C ALA A 88 -17.65 18.54 12.00
N THR A 89 -16.41 18.69 12.44
CA THR A 89 -16.02 18.38 13.81
C THR A 89 -15.42 19.60 14.52
N THR A 90 -15.73 19.75 15.78
CA THR A 90 -15.09 20.71 16.71
C THR A 90 -14.29 19.97 17.78
N ASP A 91 -14.14 18.65 17.64
CA ASP A 91 -13.39 17.80 18.54
C ASP A 91 -11.89 18.12 18.41
N GLU A 92 -11.33 18.75 19.42
CA GLU A 92 -9.96 19.24 19.42
C GLU A 92 -8.94 18.10 19.26
N ALA A 93 -9.17 16.94 19.88
CA ALA A 93 -8.30 15.78 19.73
C ALA A 93 -8.26 15.27 18.28
N GLU A 94 -9.41 15.26 17.61
CA GLU A 94 -9.50 14.87 16.20
C GLU A 94 -8.81 15.89 15.28
N LEU A 95 -9.03 17.19 15.53
CA LEU A 95 -8.40 18.26 14.74
C LEU A 95 -6.87 18.25 14.87
N LEU A 96 -6.35 18.08 16.09
CA LEU A 96 -4.91 17.96 16.34
C LEU A 96 -4.32 16.71 15.65
N PHE A 97 -5.02 15.56 15.72
CA PHE A 97 -4.60 14.36 15.01
C PHE A 97 -4.53 14.58 13.48
N GLN A 98 -5.52 15.24 12.89
CA GLN A 98 -5.52 15.55 11.45
C GLN A 98 -4.37 16.50 11.08
N GLN A 99 -4.11 17.52 11.91
CA GLN A 99 -2.98 18.42 11.72
C GLN A 99 -1.63 17.68 11.82
N ALA A 100 -1.51 16.76 12.78
CA ALA A 100 -0.31 15.93 12.93
C ALA A 100 -0.05 15.04 11.69
N GLU A 101 -1.10 14.42 11.13
CA GLU A 101 -0.99 13.63 9.88
C GLU A 101 -0.49 14.49 8.71
N VAL A 102 -1.05 15.68 8.52
CA VAL A 102 -0.62 16.62 7.47
C VAL A 102 0.83 17.07 7.70
N ALA A 103 1.17 17.42 8.94
CA ALA A 103 2.53 17.85 9.30
C ALA A 103 3.55 16.73 9.03
N ARG A 104 3.26 15.50 9.44
CA ARG A 104 4.10 14.32 9.19
C ARG A 104 4.30 14.04 7.69
N GLU A 105 3.22 14.08 6.89
CA GLU A 105 3.30 13.83 5.44
C GLU A 105 4.07 14.93 4.69
N SER A 106 4.03 16.16 5.18
CA SER A 106 4.72 17.30 4.58
C SER A 106 6.15 17.52 5.10
N ALA A 107 6.55 16.84 6.19
CA ALA A 107 7.86 16.98 6.81
C ALA A 107 9.00 16.65 5.80
N ARG A 108 10.05 17.48 5.81
CA ARG A 108 11.24 17.33 4.96
C ARG A 108 12.54 17.29 5.77
N ASP A 109 12.46 17.53 7.07
CA ASP A 109 13.59 17.52 8.01
C ASP A 109 13.12 17.08 9.40
N ASP A 110 14.07 16.83 10.28
CA ASP A 110 13.82 16.36 11.64
C ASP A 110 13.01 17.38 12.47
N ALA A 111 13.24 18.68 12.30
CA ALA A 111 12.50 19.71 13.02
C ALA A 111 11.01 19.72 12.63
N ALA A 112 10.69 19.46 11.37
CA ALA A 112 9.31 19.30 10.92
C ALA A 112 8.68 18.00 11.43
N LEU A 113 9.45 16.92 11.53
CA LEU A 113 9.01 15.67 12.16
C LEU A 113 8.74 15.84 13.65
N GLU A 114 9.61 16.54 14.38
CA GLU A 114 9.40 16.85 15.81
C GLU A 114 8.09 17.61 16.04
N LYS A 115 7.81 18.65 15.22
CA LYS A 115 6.53 19.38 15.28
C LYS A 115 5.31 18.47 15.04
N ALA A 116 5.42 17.55 14.07
CA ALA A 116 4.37 16.55 13.86
C ALA A 116 4.20 15.64 15.08
N GLY A 117 5.30 15.23 15.70
CA GLY A 117 5.30 14.45 16.94
C GLY A 117 4.62 15.18 18.09
N ASP A 118 4.88 16.48 18.24
CA ASP A 118 4.23 17.28 19.28
C ASP A 118 2.71 17.36 19.09
N LEU A 119 2.24 17.56 17.87
CA LEU A 119 0.81 17.54 17.55
C LEU A 119 0.14 16.21 17.89
N TYR A 120 0.80 15.07 17.60
CA TYR A 120 0.29 13.75 18.03
C TYR A 120 0.24 13.65 19.56
N ARG A 121 1.27 14.10 20.26
CA ARG A 121 1.30 14.08 21.74
C ARG A 121 0.19 14.94 22.33
N GLU A 122 -0.10 16.12 21.75
CA GLU A 122 -1.22 16.96 22.15
C GLU A 122 -2.56 16.28 21.90
N ALA A 123 -2.77 15.68 20.75
CA ALA A 123 -3.97 14.89 20.46
C ALA A 123 -4.15 13.72 21.46
N LEU A 124 -3.06 13.04 21.83
CA LEU A 124 -3.05 11.94 22.78
C LEU A 124 -3.26 12.39 24.22
N LYS A 125 -2.87 13.60 24.61
CA LYS A 125 -3.25 14.17 25.93
C LYS A 125 -4.76 14.32 26.07
N LEU A 126 -5.45 14.67 24.98
CA LEU A 126 -6.91 14.82 24.97
C LEU A 126 -7.63 13.48 24.79
N ARG A 127 -7.03 12.54 24.06
CA ARG A 127 -7.59 11.20 23.77
C ARG A 127 -6.50 10.14 23.77
N ALA A 128 -6.12 9.69 24.96
CA ALA A 128 -5.06 8.71 25.18
C ALA A 128 -5.31 7.32 24.55
N THR A 129 -6.53 7.02 24.13
CA THR A 129 -6.88 5.72 23.53
C THR A 129 -7.04 5.78 22.02
N ASN A 130 -6.47 6.79 21.34
CA ASN A 130 -6.53 6.89 19.89
C ASN A 130 -5.42 6.02 19.24
N PRO A 131 -5.74 4.82 18.73
CA PRO A 131 -4.71 3.92 18.19
C PRO A 131 -4.02 4.47 16.93
N ALA A 132 -4.73 5.27 16.12
CA ALA A 132 -4.15 5.88 14.92
C ALA A 132 -3.15 6.98 15.27
N ALA A 133 -3.40 7.77 16.33
CA ALA A 133 -2.47 8.78 16.78
C ALA A 133 -1.18 8.17 17.36
N HIS A 134 -1.29 7.07 18.12
CA HIS A 134 -0.14 6.30 18.58
C HIS A 134 0.70 5.75 17.41
N VAL A 135 0.07 5.17 16.38
CA VAL A 135 0.79 4.69 15.19
C VAL A 135 1.43 5.85 14.39
N GLY A 136 0.74 6.98 14.29
CA GLY A 136 1.28 8.19 13.67
C GLY A 136 2.54 8.70 14.39
N LEU A 137 2.49 8.76 15.73
CA LEU A 137 3.64 9.13 16.56
C LEU A 137 4.78 8.11 16.44
N ALA A 138 4.47 6.80 16.43
CA ALA A 138 5.48 5.76 16.21
C ALA A 138 6.20 5.91 14.86
N ARG A 139 5.48 6.29 13.79
CA ARG A 139 6.08 6.60 12.47
C ARG A 139 7.05 7.79 12.54
N VAL A 140 6.68 8.84 13.27
CA VAL A 140 7.57 10.01 13.50
C VAL A 140 8.80 9.59 14.27
N LEU A 141 8.63 8.91 15.40
CA LEU A 141 9.72 8.45 16.26
C LEU A 141 10.68 7.51 15.53
N MET A 142 10.15 6.59 14.71
CA MET A 142 10.95 5.74 13.83
C MET A 142 11.80 6.57 12.86
N SER A 143 11.22 7.59 12.23
CA SER A 143 11.95 8.46 11.29
C SER A 143 13.03 9.29 11.97
N LEU A 144 12.88 9.57 13.27
CA LEU A 144 13.88 10.23 14.14
C LEU A 144 14.86 9.23 14.79
N ASN A 145 14.83 7.95 14.41
CA ASN A 145 15.61 6.86 15.01
C ASN A 145 15.40 6.65 16.52
N GLN A 146 14.26 7.10 17.05
CA GLN A 146 13.84 6.90 18.44
C GLN A 146 13.04 5.59 18.56
N PHE A 147 13.71 4.46 18.31
CA PHE A 147 13.05 3.16 18.15
C PHE A 147 12.39 2.65 19.42
N LYS A 148 13.03 2.84 20.59
CA LYS A 148 12.48 2.42 21.87
C LYS A 148 11.13 3.09 22.15
N GLU A 149 11.05 4.38 21.94
CA GLU A 149 9.83 5.18 22.09
C GLU A 149 8.80 4.78 21.04
N ALA A 150 9.24 4.52 19.81
CA ALA A 150 8.37 4.05 18.73
C ALA A 150 7.69 2.71 19.08
N HIS A 151 8.42 1.76 19.64
CA HIS A 151 7.85 0.50 20.15
C HIS A 151 6.83 0.72 21.26
N ALA A 152 7.09 1.64 22.19
CA ALA A 152 6.14 1.96 23.27
C ALA A 152 4.81 2.48 22.71
N GLU A 153 4.86 3.32 21.68
CA GLU A 153 3.67 3.83 21.01
C GLU A 153 2.91 2.73 20.25
N ILE A 154 3.60 1.76 19.64
CA ILE A 154 2.96 0.59 19.03
C ILE A 154 2.23 -0.26 20.07
N GLU A 155 2.84 -0.49 21.24
CA GLU A 155 2.17 -1.22 22.33
C GLU A 155 0.95 -0.45 22.86
N ALA A 156 1.02 0.87 22.99
CA ALA A 156 -0.12 1.69 23.36
C ALA A 156 -1.25 1.61 22.30
N ALA A 157 -0.93 1.65 21.02
CA ALA A 157 -1.91 1.46 19.95
C ALA A 157 -2.60 0.10 20.04
N ARG A 158 -1.86 -0.97 20.34
CA ARG A 158 -2.41 -2.33 20.56
C ARG A 158 -3.25 -2.44 21.83
N GLY A 159 -2.88 -1.73 22.88
CA GLY A 159 -3.71 -1.64 24.08
C GLY A 159 -5.12 -1.13 23.78
N ALA A 160 -5.24 -0.17 22.87
CA ALA A 160 -6.51 0.38 22.43
C ALA A 160 -7.19 -0.47 21.32
N LYS A 161 -6.41 -1.10 20.44
CA LYS A 161 -6.89 -1.94 19.32
C LYS A 161 -6.00 -3.16 19.15
N PRO A 162 -6.27 -4.30 19.82
CA PRO A 162 -5.37 -5.47 19.85
C PRO A 162 -5.03 -6.10 18.50
N ALA A 163 -5.99 -6.13 17.56
CA ALA A 163 -5.76 -6.56 16.18
C ALA A 163 -5.73 -5.33 15.27
N TYR A 164 -4.55 -4.72 15.13
CA TYR A 164 -4.37 -3.50 14.36
C TYR A 164 -3.25 -3.68 13.31
N ALA A 165 -3.66 -4.04 12.09
CA ALA A 165 -2.76 -4.33 10.98
C ALA A 165 -1.74 -3.22 10.70
N GLU A 166 -2.16 -1.96 10.81
CA GLU A 166 -1.29 -0.81 10.60
C GLU A 166 -0.19 -0.72 11.67
N ALA A 167 -0.53 -0.95 12.95
CA ALA A 167 0.46 -0.99 14.03
C ALA A 167 1.48 -2.11 13.79
N SER A 168 1.02 -3.29 13.39
CA SER A 168 1.91 -4.42 13.08
C SER A 168 2.79 -4.16 11.85
N ALA A 169 2.31 -3.43 10.84
CA ALA A 169 3.10 -3.04 9.67
C ALA A 169 4.20 -2.03 10.06
N VAL A 170 3.87 -1.03 10.88
CA VAL A 170 4.85 -0.05 11.37
C VAL A 170 5.88 -0.70 12.28
N GLU A 171 5.48 -1.61 13.16
CA GLU A 171 6.41 -2.39 13.99
C GLU A 171 7.40 -3.20 13.14
N GLY A 172 6.91 -3.85 12.07
CA GLY A 172 7.79 -4.55 11.13
C GLY A 172 8.83 -3.63 10.48
N ARG A 173 8.45 -2.37 10.19
CA ARG A 173 9.39 -1.37 9.68
C ARG A 173 10.40 -0.96 10.74
N ILE A 174 9.96 -0.71 11.99
CA ILE A 174 10.87 -0.38 13.10
C ILE A 174 11.92 -1.49 13.26
N TYR A 175 11.49 -2.75 13.37
CA TYR A 175 12.43 -3.88 13.48
C TYR A 175 13.36 -4.00 12.27
N ARG A 176 12.91 -3.67 11.07
CA ARG A 176 13.78 -3.66 9.89
C ARG A 176 14.87 -2.59 9.99
N GLU A 177 14.52 -1.37 10.43
CA GLU A 177 15.50 -0.28 10.63
C GLU A 177 16.51 -0.62 11.75
N GLU A 178 16.08 -1.37 12.78
CA GLU A 178 16.95 -1.90 13.84
C GLU A 178 17.75 -3.15 13.42
N ALA A 179 17.57 -3.64 12.18
CA ALA A 179 18.16 -4.87 11.65
C ALA A 179 17.72 -6.16 12.38
N PHE A 180 16.59 -6.12 13.12
CA PHE A 180 15.97 -7.31 13.71
C PHE A 180 15.10 -8.03 12.67
N THR A 181 15.78 -8.69 11.73
CA THR A 181 15.18 -9.27 10.51
C THR A 181 14.05 -10.24 10.79
N ASP A 182 14.20 -11.16 11.75
CA ASP A 182 13.18 -12.18 12.03
C ASP A 182 11.96 -11.57 12.73
N ASP A 183 12.16 -10.56 13.57
CA ASP A 183 11.07 -9.81 14.21
C ASP A 183 10.30 -8.99 13.17
N ALA A 184 11.00 -8.35 12.24
CA ALA A 184 10.39 -7.65 11.12
C ALA A 184 9.49 -8.58 10.29
N ILE A 185 9.99 -9.77 9.92
CA ILE A 185 9.20 -10.79 9.19
C ILE A 185 7.95 -11.19 9.99
N ARG A 186 8.09 -11.43 11.29
CA ARG A 186 6.96 -11.82 12.15
C ARG A 186 5.90 -10.72 12.20
N SER A 187 6.31 -9.47 12.35
CA SER A 187 5.42 -8.31 12.44
C SER A 187 4.72 -8.04 11.10
N PHE A 188 5.41 -8.09 9.96
CA PHE A 188 4.76 -7.96 8.65
C PHE A 188 3.77 -9.09 8.37
N ARG A 189 4.11 -10.34 8.67
CA ARG A 189 3.17 -11.47 8.56
C ARG A 189 1.97 -11.33 9.48
N ARG A 190 2.16 -10.77 10.68
CA ARG A 190 1.08 -10.43 11.59
C ARG A 190 0.17 -9.36 10.98
N ALA A 191 0.73 -8.27 10.43
CA ALA A 191 -0.03 -7.23 9.75
C ALA A 191 -0.90 -7.78 8.62
N ILE A 192 -0.34 -8.66 7.77
CA ILE A 192 -1.08 -9.31 6.68
C ILE A 192 -2.25 -10.14 7.21
N ARG A 193 -2.07 -10.91 8.29
CA ARG A 193 -3.16 -11.69 8.90
C ARG A 193 -4.22 -10.80 9.53
N GLU A 194 -3.83 -9.77 10.26
CA GLU A 194 -4.74 -8.83 10.93
C GLU A 194 -5.56 -8.01 9.91
N GLY A 195 -4.97 -7.72 8.74
CA GLY A 195 -5.64 -7.06 7.61
C GLY A 195 -6.45 -8.02 6.72
N GLY A 196 -6.67 -9.28 7.13
CA GLY A 196 -7.41 -10.24 6.34
C GLY A 196 -6.76 -10.57 4.98
N GLY A 197 -5.44 -10.42 4.88
CA GLY A 197 -4.68 -10.59 3.64
C GLY A 197 -4.50 -9.29 2.83
N VAL A 198 -5.26 -8.24 3.13
CA VAL A 198 -5.18 -6.94 2.44
C VAL A 198 -4.31 -5.99 3.26
N GLN A 199 -3.01 -5.94 2.94
CA GLN A 199 -2.05 -5.06 3.60
C GLN A 199 -0.82 -4.83 2.70
N PRO A 200 -0.94 -3.98 1.65
CA PRO A 200 0.13 -3.80 0.66
C PRO A 200 1.42 -3.22 1.28
N GLU A 201 1.31 -2.35 2.29
CA GLU A 201 2.49 -1.81 3.00
C GLU A 201 3.30 -2.94 3.65
N ALA A 202 2.62 -3.87 4.33
CA ALA A 202 3.29 -5.00 4.96
C ALA A 202 3.85 -6.01 3.95
N LEU A 203 3.18 -6.22 2.81
CA LEU A 203 3.69 -7.07 1.74
C LEU A 203 4.98 -6.50 1.14
N VAL A 204 5.03 -5.20 0.86
CA VAL A 204 6.24 -4.52 0.39
C VAL A 204 7.34 -4.56 1.45
N GLY A 205 6.99 -4.31 2.71
CA GLY A 205 7.94 -4.40 3.83
C GLY A 205 8.54 -5.80 3.97
N LEU A 206 7.70 -6.84 3.90
CA LEU A 206 8.14 -8.23 3.94
C LEU A 206 9.06 -8.57 2.76
N ALA A 207 8.70 -8.14 1.55
CA ALA A 207 9.52 -8.35 0.36
C ALA A 207 10.92 -7.74 0.53
N LYS A 208 11.02 -6.51 1.04
CA LYS A 208 12.31 -5.85 1.30
C LYS A 208 13.16 -6.61 2.32
N VAL A 209 12.56 -7.10 3.39
CA VAL A 209 13.30 -7.91 4.39
C VAL A 209 13.76 -9.23 3.79
N LEU A 210 12.97 -9.85 2.92
CA LEU A 210 13.35 -11.06 2.19
C LEU A 210 14.52 -10.79 1.22
N GLU A 211 14.52 -9.64 0.54
CA GLU A 211 15.68 -9.21 -0.28
C GLU A 211 16.93 -9.01 0.58
N ASP A 212 16.82 -8.35 1.74
CA ASP A 212 17.94 -8.16 2.68
C ASP A 212 18.54 -9.53 3.14
N LYS A 213 17.71 -10.61 3.16
CA LYS A 213 18.14 -12.00 3.38
C LYS A 213 18.63 -12.73 2.13
N GLY A 214 18.60 -12.12 0.96
CA GLY A 214 18.92 -12.78 -0.32
C GLY A 214 17.82 -13.72 -0.84
N GLN A 215 16.64 -13.72 -0.24
CA GLN A 215 15.49 -14.54 -0.60
C GLN A 215 14.65 -13.86 -1.70
N PHE A 216 15.30 -13.58 -2.84
CA PHE A 216 14.69 -12.80 -3.92
C PHE A 216 13.47 -13.47 -4.57
N ALA A 217 13.43 -14.80 -4.63
CA ALA A 217 12.28 -15.52 -5.21
C ALA A 217 11.01 -15.31 -4.37
N GLU A 218 11.15 -15.35 -3.04
CA GLU A 218 10.05 -15.08 -2.09
C GLU A 218 9.66 -13.60 -2.12
N ALA A 219 10.63 -12.68 -2.20
CA ALA A 219 10.38 -11.24 -2.32
C ALA A 219 9.54 -10.91 -3.56
N ILE A 220 9.83 -11.52 -4.71
CA ILE A 220 9.05 -11.38 -5.95
C ILE A 220 7.57 -11.76 -5.73
N VAL A 221 7.31 -12.83 -4.98
CA VAL A 221 5.92 -13.25 -4.68
C VAL A 221 5.19 -12.17 -3.89
N GLU A 222 5.83 -11.59 -2.88
CA GLU A 222 5.20 -10.57 -2.03
C GLU A 222 5.00 -9.25 -2.79
N TYR A 223 5.96 -8.81 -3.61
CA TYR A 223 5.78 -7.64 -4.49
C TYR A 223 4.60 -7.81 -5.46
N ARG A 224 4.46 -8.97 -6.07
CA ARG A 224 3.33 -9.25 -6.97
C ARG A 224 1.98 -9.21 -6.24
N LYS A 225 1.91 -9.75 -5.01
CA LYS A 225 0.69 -9.64 -4.19
C LYS A 225 0.37 -8.18 -3.88
N ALA A 226 1.37 -7.37 -3.51
CA ALA A 226 1.19 -5.94 -3.25
C ALA A 226 0.67 -5.20 -4.49
N LEU A 227 1.27 -5.41 -5.65
CA LEU A 227 0.83 -4.83 -6.92
C LEU A 227 -0.63 -5.18 -7.24
N THR A 228 -1.01 -6.46 -7.07
CA THR A 228 -2.40 -6.90 -7.29
C THR A 228 -3.37 -6.12 -6.38
N GLN A 229 -3.03 -5.92 -5.10
CA GLN A 229 -3.87 -5.16 -4.17
C GLN A 229 -3.94 -3.66 -4.53
N LEU A 230 -2.86 -3.11 -5.07
CA LEU A 230 -2.76 -1.72 -5.51
C LEU A 230 -3.27 -1.48 -6.94
N SER A 231 -3.90 -2.50 -7.56
CA SER A 231 -4.42 -2.43 -8.93
C SER A 231 -3.35 -2.07 -9.97
N ASP A 232 -2.13 -2.56 -9.75
CA ASP A 232 -0.96 -2.37 -10.61
C ASP A 232 -0.62 -0.88 -10.90
N SER A 233 -0.85 0.01 -9.92
CA SER A 233 -0.68 1.46 -10.08
C SER A 233 0.60 2.04 -9.49
N GLU A 234 1.43 1.23 -8.79
CA GLU A 234 2.58 1.71 -8.03
C GLU A 234 3.91 1.49 -8.77
N PRO A 235 4.44 2.52 -9.45
CA PRO A 235 5.64 2.36 -10.29
C PRO A 235 6.87 1.91 -9.47
N VAL A 236 7.06 2.41 -8.25
CA VAL A 236 8.23 2.06 -7.43
C VAL A 236 8.29 0.56 -7.12
N ILE A 237 7.14 -0.10 -6.96
CA ILE A 237 7.11 -1.55 -6.71
C ILE A 237 7.52 -2.31 -7.98
N TYR A 238 7.19 -1.83 -9.17
CA TYR A 238 7.66 -2.41 -10.43
C TYR A 238 9.18 -2.27 -10.59
N GLN A 239 9.77 -1.15 -10.14
CA GLN A 239 11.23 -1.01 -10.13
C GLN A 239 11.88 -2.04 -9.20
N MET A 240 11.34 -2.21 -7.97
CA MET A 240 11.84 -3.22 -7.02
C MET A 240 11.67 -4.64 -7.56
N LEU A 241 10.53 -4.94 -8.17
CA LEU A 241 10.25 -6.23 -8.79
C LEU A 241 11.21 -6.53 -9.93
N GLY A 242 11.52 -5.54 -10.79
CA GLY A 242 12.51 -5.66 -11.85
C GLY A 242 13.89 -6.00 -11.31
N ALA A 243 14.36 -5.27 -10.29
CA ALA A 243 15.63 -5.53 -9.62
C ALA A 243 15.69 -6.93 -8.99
N ALA A 244 14.60 -7.38 -8.34
CA ALA A 244 14.51 -8.72 -7.78
C ALA A 244 14.57 -9.81 -8.88
N TYR A 245 13.95 -9.59 -10.04
CA TYR A 245 14.06 -10.51 -11.18
C TYR A 245 15.48 -10.59 -11.75
N GLU A 246 16.24 -9.49 -11.82
CA GLU A 246 17.65 -9.53 -12.21
C GLU A 246 18.47 -10.42 -11.26
N ARG A 247 18.22 -10.30 -9.94
CA ARG A 247 18.93 -11.10 -8.91
C ARG A 247 18.67 -12.60 -9.00
N VAL A 248 17.57 -13.02 -9.63
CA VAL A 248 17.25 -14.43 -9.89
C VAL A 248 17.43 -14.84 -11.36
N GLU A 249 18.18 -14.05 -12.12
CA GLU A 249 18.53 -14.32 -13.53
C GLU A 249 17.32 -14.54 -14.44
N LYS A 250 16.28 -13.71 -14.25
CA LYS A 250 15.06 -13.71 -15.06
C LYS A 250 14.94 -12.42 -15.90
N PRO A 251 15.80 -12.21 -16.89
CA PRO A 251 15.86 -10.95 -17.63
C PRO A 251 14.57 -10.63 -18.40
N LYS A 252 13.83 -11.63 -18.86
CA LYS A 252 12.53 -11.42 -19.53
C LYS A 252 11.51 -10.78 -18.58
N ASP A 253 11.42 -11.29 -17.35
CA ASP A 253 10.49 -10.76 -16.34
C ASP A 253 10.95 -9.38 -15.84
N ALA A 254 12.26 -9.17 -15.72
CA ALA A 254 12.84 -7.87 -15.35
C ALA A 254 12.50 -6.79 -16.40
N VAL A 255 12.64 -7.10 -17.69
CA VAL A 255 12.26 -6.18 -18.80
C VAL A 255 10.77 -5.79 -18.66
N VAL A 256 9.87 -6.75 -18.48
CA VAL A 256 8.44 -6.49 -18.36
C VAL A 256 8.13 -5.56 -17.16
N ALA A 257 8.78 -5.82 -16.01
CA ALA A 257 8.58 -4.99 -14.83
C ALA A 257 9.09 -3.56 -15.03
N TYR A 258 10.28 -3.39 -15.62
CA TYR A 258 10.85 -2.06 -15.88
C TYR A 258 10.10 -1.28 -16.96
N GLU A 259 9.60 -1.95 -18.00
CA GLU A 259 8.74 -1.31 -18.99
C GLU A 259 7.44 -0.81 -18.34
N LYS A 260 6.88 -1.59 -17.42
CA LYS A 260 5.70 -1.16 -16.67
C LYS A 260 5.99 0.03 -15.74
N TYR A 261 7.17 0.07 -15.10
CA TYR A 261 7.61 1.28 -14.39
C TYR A 261 7.62 2.50 -15.32
N LEU A 262 8.24 2.40 -16.51
CA LEU A 262 8.34 3.52 -17.46
C LEU A 262 6.98 3.95 -18.03
N GLU A 263 6.04 3.01 -18.20
CA GLU A 263 4.66 3.32 -18.59
C GLU A 263 3.96 4.19 -17.52
N LEU A 264 4.10 3.82 -16.25
CA LEU A 264 3.43 4.50 -15.13
C LEU A 264 4.14 5.80 -14.70
N ALA A 265 5.46 5.85 -14.82
CA ALA A 265 6.28 6.96 -14.37
C ALA A 265 7.41 7.27 -15.40
N PRO A 266 7.07 7.78 -16.60
CA PRO A 266 8.05 8.00 -17.66
C PRO A 266 9.16 8.99 -17.28
N ASN A 267 8.91 9.89 -16.35
CA ASN A 267 9.86 10.86 -15.82
C ASN A 267 10.14 10.66 -14.32
N GLY A 268 9.85 9.47 -13.79
CA GLY A 268 10.12 9.13 -12.40
C GLY A 268 11.61 9.06 -12.08
N SER A 269 11.96 9.07 -10.80
CA SER A 269 13.36 9.12 -10.32
C SER A 269 14.25 7.99 -10.85
N TYR A 270 13.70 6.82 -11.16
CA TYR A 270 14.43 5.67 -11.71
C TYR A 270 14.37 5.57 -13.23
N ALA A 271 13.62 6.44 -13.94
CA ALA A 271 13.36 6.29 -15.37
C ALA A 271 14.63 6.35 -16.22
N ALA A 272 15.56 7.26 -15.91
CA ALA A 272 16.84 7.38 -16.63
C ALA A 272 17.72 6.13 -16.45
N ALA A 273 17.87 5.66 -15.21
CA ALA A 273 18.64 4.46 -14.90
C ALA A 273 18.04 3.21 -15.57
N ILE A 274 16.72 3.04 -15.49
CA ILE A 274 16.04 1.91 -16.14
C ILE A 274 16.22 1.94 -17.64
N ARG A 275 16.09 3.09 -18.31
CA ARG A 275 16.32 3.19 -19.77
C ARG A 275 17.74 2.81 -20.15
N SER A 276 18.75 3.14 -19.34
CA SER A 276 20.14 2.82 -19.63
C SER A 276 20.43 1.32 -19.63
N ILE A 277 19.76 0.55 -18.75
CA ILE A 277 19.98 -0.90 -18.63
C ILE A 277 19.06 -1.74 -19.52
N LEU A 278 17.91 -1.19 -19.94
CA LEU A 278 16.89 -1.95 -20.69
C LEU A 278 17.39 -2.52 -22.01
N THR A 279 18.27 -1.82 -22.71
CA THR A 279 18.83 -2.31 -23.99
C THR A 279 19.65 -3.58 -23.77
N GLN A 280 20.47 -3.61 -22.75
CA GLN A 280 21.27 -4.77 -22.38
C GLN A 280 20.38 -5.92 -21.91
N LEU A 281 19.45 -5.65 -20.98
CA LEU A 281 18.50 -6.65 -20.48
C LEU A 281 17.66 -7.29 -21.59
N LYS A 282 17.27 -6.53 -22.62
CA LYS A 282 16.53 -7.07 -23.77
C LYS A 282 17.39 -8.03 -24.60
N ARG A 283 18.70 -7.78 -24.77
CA ARG A 283 19.63 -8.71 -25.43
C ARG A 283 19.78 -9.99 -24.61
N GLU A 284 19.99 -9.87 -23.31
CA GLU A 284 20.05 -11.01 -22.39
C GLU A 284 18.76 -11.84 -22.43
N ALA A 285 17.60 -11.17 -22.42
CA ALA A 285 16.28 -11.80 -22.55
C ALA A 285 16.10 -12.52 -23.90
N ALA A 286 16.74 -12.04 -24.97
CA ALA A 286 16.75 -12.69 -26.28
C ALA A 286 17.74 -13.86 -26.36
N GLY A 287 18.61 -14.06 -25.36
CA GLY A 287 19.65 -15.09 -25.36
C GLY A 287 20.86 -14.72 -26.20
N GLU A 288 21.04 -13.44 -26.52
CA GLU A 288 22.21 -12.95 -27.24
C GLU A 288 23.44 -12.98 -26.30
N GLN A 289 24.52 -13.68 -26.72
CA GLN A 289 25.76 -13.66 -25.93
C GLN A 289 26.34 -12.24 -25.97
N ILE A 290 26.52 -11.64 -24.82
CA ILE A 290 27.24 -10.39 -24.68
C ILE A 290 28.73 -10.76 -24.83
N ILE A 291 29.31 -10.48 -25.99
CA ILE A 291 30.76 -10.53 -26.16
C ILE A 291 31.31 -9.32 -25.41
N PRO A 292 32.22 -9.50 -24.43
CA PRO A 292 32.77 -8.44 -23.60
C PRO A 292 33.57 -7.41 -24.41
#